data_1f795d5513de86debd9e78a02e852d4b
#
_entry.id   1f795d5513de86debd9e78a02e852d4b
#
_cell.length_a   1.000
_cell.length_b   1.000
_cell.length_c   1.000
_cell.angle_alpha   90.00
_cell.angle_beta   90.00
_cell.angle_gamma   90.00
#
_symmetry.space_group_name_H-M   'P 1'
#
loop_
_entity.id
_entity.type
_entity.pdbx_description
1 polymer ?
#
loop_
_entity_poly.entity_id
_entity_poly.type
_entity_poly.pdbx_seq_one_letter_code
_entity_poly.pdbx_strand_id
1 'polypeptide(L)'
;MNYFTIKRSIFIVSSKECYEEFDKIDKFISILNKSNIGTLIEKVQKKNGRNGYNPYNLVATIIYCFSQFKSSLREIEQLCVFDLRVMYIMEQEQPSYNAICECINKYILPYQYEIFTMVTKTIIEEFNLDITNQYLDGTKIEANTNKYKFVWKPTTFHKKIDIKIKELLLSIDMEINDKHLIKSNELNEKIKEYVIRKNIDINSIPTGKGKRLAKEQKNYKLAYQYLIKLLEYEEKERICGENRNSYFKTDKDATAMVLKEDYYSKLSHDFHAGYNIQVMVSSGLITMYGVFQDRSDHYTFISMNDLYFKYYNEYPENECADSGYGIYVNYKYMREHNIGNYVKFQTWSGEADGKRPQLFYTFDDGVMCLNTCIGEEAPFDYSHHQRNEKGKLYKFIGCNACNYAYICKKNLKNKDLDYRLYELNTDYELLKEQARKNLLSPEGIEIRINRSIQVEGTFGQLKQNMNYERIRRRGLEKVSCEIMLMCLGRNIRKLFVLLNDDKIKSNYWKKPNNLEREKLAFPKQKIKKKKAV
;
A
#
# COMPACT_ATOMS: atom_id res chain seq x y z
N MET A 1 28.57 13.23 17.69
CA MET A 1 28.93 14.53 17.03
C MET A 1 27.64 15.30 16.81
N ASN A 2 27.56 16.59 17.17
CA ASN A 2 26.34 17.38 16.95
C ASN A 2 26.37 17.96 15.53
N TYR A 3 25.63 17.35 14.61
CA TYR A 3 25.54 17.80 13.22
C TYR A 3 24.58 18.98 13.05
N PHE A 4 23.49 19.00 13.84
CA PHE A 4 22.51 20.06 13.81
C PHE A 4 22.87 21.08 14.89
N THR A 5 23.37 22.23 14.48
CA THR A 5 23.74 23.32 15.38
C THR A 5 23.06 24.59 14.92
N ILE A 6 22.38 25.28 15.84
CA ILE A 6 21.77 26.58 15.60
C ILE A 6 22.54 27.63 16.38
N LYS A 7 23.09 28.61 15.68
CA LYS A 7 23.69 29.77 16.30
C LYS A 7 22.55 30.72 16.71
N ARG A 8 22.42 30.98 17.99
CA ARG A 8 21.45 31.97 18.49
C ARG A 8 21.78 33.34 17.90
N SER A 9 21.08 33.69 16.82
CA SER A 9 21.09 35.06 16.33
C SER A 9 20.31 35.95 17.30
N ILE A 10 20.65 37.25 17.37
CA ILE A 10 19.93 38.19 18.22
C ILE A 10 18.55 38.43 17.59
N PHE A 11 17.57 37.63 17.99
CA PHE A 11 16.16 37.95 17.77
C PHE A 11 15.71 38.83 18.94
N ILE A 12 15.30 40.05 18.66
CA ILE A 12 14.60 40.88 19.63
C ILE A 12 13.16 40.35 19.69
N VAL A 13 12.91 39.44 20.62
CA VAL A 13 11.60 38.85 20.83
C VAL A 13 11.07 39.38 22.15
N SER A 14 9.88 39.96 22.13
CA SER A 14 9.29 40.65 23.29
C SER A 14 8.33 39.78 24.10
N SER A 15 7.99 38.55 23.64
CA SER A 15 7.00 37.72 24.31
C SER A 15 7.61 36.42 24.87
N LYS A 16 7.15 36.01 26.05
CA LYS A 16 7.51 34.75 26.70
C LYS A 16 7.18 33.54 25.80
N GLU A 17 6.06 33.60 25.09
CA GLU A 17 5.58 32.53 24.20
C GLU A 17 6.55 32.22 23.08
N CYS A 18 7.26 33.21 22.55
CA CYS A 18 8.28 32.98 21.52
C CYS A 18 9.49 32.21 22.06
N TYR A 19 9.90 32.46 23.30
CA TYR A 19 10.99 31.72 23.93
C TYR A 19 10.62 30.25 24.15
N GLU A 20 9.38 29.97 24.58
CA GLU A 20 8.88 28.59 24.76
C GLU A 20 8.85 27.83 23.42
N GLU A 21 8.53 28.49 22.31
CA GLU A 21 8.59 27.88 20.99
C GLU A 21 10.03 27.59 20.52
N PHE A 22 10.96 28.47 20.83
CA PHE A 22 12.39 28.24 20.51
C PHE A 22 12.96 27.10 21.36
N ASP A 23 12.58 26.98 22.62
CA ASP A 23 12.99 25.84 23.47
C ASP A 23 12.46 24.51 22.92
N LYS A 24 11.25 24.49 22.38
CA LYS A 24 10.71 23.29 21.69
C LYS A 24 11.53 22.95 20.44
N ILE A 25 11.94 23.97 19.67
CA ILE A 25 12.77 23.78 18.49
C ILE A 25 14.16 23.25 18.89
N ASP A 26 14.78 23.79 19.95
CA ASP A 26 16.06 23.29 20.43
C ASP A 26 15.97 21.82 20.87
N LYS A 27 14.88 21.41 21.52
CA LYS A 27 14.60 20.01 21.85
C LYS A 27 14.41 19.16 20.59
N PHE A 28 13.69 19.66 19.58
CA PHE A 28 13.57 18.99 18.28
C PHE A 28 14.92 18.79 17.61
N ILE A 29 15.78 19.81 17.57
CA ILE A 29 17.14 19.72 17.05
C ILE A 29 17.98 18.71 17.83
N SER A 30 17.81 18.66 19.17
CA SER A 30 18.45 17.65 20.00
C SER A 30 18.04 16.23 19.61
N ILE A 31 16.78 15.97 19.29
CA ILE A 31 16.29 14.68 18.80
C ILE A 31 16.92 14.33 17.44
N LEU A 32 17.02 15.30 16.51
CA LEU A 32 17.67 15.07 15.22
C LEU A 32 19.17 14.72 15.41
N ASN A 33 19.85 15.36 16.37
CA ASN A 33 21.24 15.02 16.69
C ASN A 33 21.38 13.64 17.31
N LYS A 34 20.53 13.28 18.27
CA LYS A 34 20.49 11.95 18.91
C LYS A 34 20.20 10.85 17.89
N SER A 35 19.38 11.12 16.88
CA SER A 35 19.04 10.16 15.83
C SER A 35 20.17 9.86 14.85
N ASN A 36 21.28 10.62 14.89
CA ASN A 36 22.44 10.47 14.01
C ASN A 36 22.14 10.57 12.50
N ILE A 37 21.02 11.12 12.08
CA ILE A 37 20.72 11.30 10.64
C ILE A 37 21.71 12.24 9.94
N GLY A 38 22.43 13.08 10.70
CA GLY A 38 23.50 13.91 10.18
C GLY A 38 24.59 13.13 9.46
N THR A 39 24.87 11.90 9.88
CA THR A 39 25.85 11.02 9.21
C THR A 39 25.41 10.66 7.77
N LEU A 40 24.12 10.57 7.50
CA LEU A 40 23.59 10.30 6.17
C LEU A 40 23.76 11.51 5.25
N ILE A 41 23.55 12.71 5.79
CA ILE A 41 23.76 13.97 5.07
C ILE A 41 25.24 14.13 4.72
N GLU A 42 26.14 13.85 5.67
CA GLU A 42 27.59 13.94 5.49
C GLU A 42 28.10 13.04 4.35
N LYS A 43 27.58 11.81 4.22
CA LYS A 43 27.96 10.87 3.13
C LYS A 43 27.74 11.46 1.74
N VAL A 44 26.77 12.34 1.57
CA VAL A 44 26.39 12.91 0.26
C VAL A 44 26.98 14.29 0.05
N GLN A 45 27.45 14.94 1.10
CA GLN A 45 28.01 16.29 1.03
C GLN A 45 29.32 16.29 0.23
N LYS A 46 29.38 17.10 -0.83
CA LYS A 46 30.62 17.29 -1.59
C LYS A 46 31.58 18.16 -0.77
N LYS A 47 32.85 17.73 -0.66
CA LYS A 47 33.90 18.47 0.07
C LYS A 47 34.39 19.72 -0.67
N ASN A 48 34.17 19.80 -2.00
CA ASN A 48 34.69 20.90 -2.84
C ASN A 48 33.54 21.54 -3.62
N GLY A 49 33.53 22.86 -3.72
CA GLY A 49 32.59 23.66 -4.47
C GLY A 49 32.19 24.96 -3.75
N ARG A 50 31.32 25.76 -4.37
CA ARG A 50 30.73 26.95 -3.75
C ARG A 50 29.94 26.55 -2.51
N ASN A 51 30.13 27.27 -1.40
CA ASN A 51 29.33 27.08 -0.20
C ASN A 51 27.86 27.38 -0.52
N GLY A 52 27.02 26.35 -0.40
CA GLY A 52 25.55 26.47 -0.45
C GLY A 52 24.99 26.70 0.95
N TYR A 53 23.66 26.64 1.05
CA TYR A 53 22.98 26.63 2.35
C TYR A 53 23.45 25.46 3.22
N ASN A 54 23.42 25.65 4.54
CA ASN A 54 23.72 24.58 5.48
C ASN A 54 22.71 23.42 5.29
N PRO A 55 23.15 22.24 4.84
CA PRO A 55 22.24 21.14 4.54
C PRO A 55 21.53 20.60 5.79
N TYR A 56 22.14 20.69 6.96
CA TYR A 56 21.55 20.25 8.23
C TYR A 56 20.38 21.17 8.61
N ASN A 57 20.58 22.49 8.58
CA ASN A 57 19.54 23.46 8.86
C ASN A 57 18.39 23.33 7.85
N LEU A 58 18.71 23.11 6.57
CA LEU A 58 17.72 22.98 5.52
C LEU A 58 16.88 21.69 5.68
N VAL A 59 17.51 20.55 6.01
CA VAL A 59 16.81 19.29 6.32
C VAL A 59 15.92 19.45 7.57
N ALA A 60 16.45 20.05 8.63
CA ALA A 60 15.68 20.33 9.85
C ALA A 60 14.47 21.23 9.56
N THR A 61 14.66 22.29 8.77
CA THR A 61 13.59 23.19 8.34
C THR A 61 12.50 22.47 7.56
N ILE A 62 12.88 21.60 6.60
CA ILE A 62 11.92 20.83 5.83
C ILE A 62 11.09 19.95 6.75
N ILE A 63 11.71 19.18 7.63
CA ILE A 63 11.02 18.30 8.59
C ILE A 63 10.11 19.11 9.52
N TYR A 64 10.61 20.24 10.03
CA TYR A 64 9.83 21.14 10.89
C TYR A 64 8.61 21.69 10.16
N CYS A 65 8.75 22.21 8.94
CA CYS A 65 7.63 22.76 8.15
C CYS A 65 6.56 21.69 7.88
N PHE A 66 6.94 20.46 7.57
CA PHE A 66 6.00 19.35 7.44
C PHE A 66 5.27 19.06 8.76
N SER A 67 5.89 19.23 9.91
CA SER A 67 5.23 19.10 11.21
C SER A 67 4.18 20.21 11.46
N GLN A 68 4.33 21.36 10.82
CA GLN A 68 3.39 22.48 10.86
C GLN A 68 2.37 22.43 9.71
N PHE A 69 2.22 21.27 9.04
CA PHE A 69 1.31 21.04 7.91
C PHE A 69 1.65 21.87 6.66
N LYS A 70 2.90 22.33 6.53
CA LYS A 70 3.40 23.11 5.41
C LYS A 70 4.20 22.20 4.48
N SER A 71 3.56 21.72 3.42
CA SER A 71 4.14 20.72 2.49
C SER A 71 4.44 21.28 1.09
N SER A 72 4.04 22.52 0.81
CA SER A 72 4.38 23.22 -0.43
C SER A 72 5.77 23.84 -0.35
N LEU A 73 6.66 23.52 -1.31
CA LEU A 73 8.02 24.07 -1.32
C LEU A 73 8.06 25.59 -1.41
N ARG A 74 7.12 26.19 -2.13
CA ARG A 74 6.99 27.66 -2.21
C ARG A 74 6.49 28.26 -0.91
N GLU A 75 5.64 27.55 -0.19
CA GLU A 75 5.21 27.97 1.14
C GLU A 75 6.38 27.89 2.14
N ILE A 76 7.19 26.83 2.07
CA ILE A 76 8.41 26.71 2.91
C ILE A 76 9.39 27.86 2.61
N GLU A 77 9.61 28.21 1.34
CA GLU A 77 10.40 29.37 0.93
C GLU A 77 9.88 30.66 1.59
N GLN A 78 8.56 30.91 1.57
CA GLN A 78 7.95 32.06 2.23
C GLN A 78 8.13 32.05 3.74
N LEU A 79 8.01 30.87 4.38
CA LEU A 79 8.22 30.73 5.82
C LEU A 79 9.67 31.04 6.23
N CYS A 80 10.66 30.75 5.40
CA CYS A 80 12.05 31.16 5.65
C CYS A 80 12.23 32.68 5.71
N VAL A 81 11.29 33.44 5.17
CA VAL A 81 11.30 34.91 5.18
C VAL A 81 10.44 35.51 6.29
N PHE A 82 9.29 34.88 6.62
CA PHE A 82 8.27 35.51 7.46
C PHE A 82 7.94 34.79 8.77
N ASP A 83 8.36 33.53 8.96
CA ASP A 83 8.11 32.78 10.21
C ASP A 83 9.38 32.77 11.09
N LEU A 84 9.28 33.42 12.24
CA LEU A 84 10.41 33.54 13.17
C LEU A 84 11.01 32.18 13.58
N ARG A 85 10.20 31.13 13.69
CA ARG A 85 10.62 29.77 14.04
C ARG A 85 11.48 29.16 12.93
N VAL A 86 11.04 29.32 11.68
CA VAL A 86 11.75 28.84 10.51
C VAL A 86 13.01 29.65 10.26
N MET A 87 12.94 30.98 10.43
CA MET A 87 14.11 31.86 10.38
C MET A 87 15.15 31.49 11.45
N TYR A 88 14.71 31.08 12.64
CA TYR A 88 15.58 30.60 13.72
C TYR A 88 16.33 29.34 13.30
N ILE A 89 15.65 28.32 12.74
CA ILE A 89 16.28 27.08 12.27
C ILE A 89 17.26 27.35 11.11
N MET A 90 16.89 28.23 10.19
CA MET A 90 17.68 28.59 9.00
C MET A 90 18.78 29.62 9.27
N GLU A 91 18.93 30.09 10.51
CA GLU A 91 19.89 31.17 10.83
C GLU A 91 19.72 32.40 9.92
N GLN A 92 18.46 32.77 9.60
CA GLN A 92 18.03 33.86 8.70
C GLN A 92 18.39 33.66 7.22
N GLU A 93 18.91 32.49 6.83
CA GLU A 93 19.09 32.17 5.42
C GLU A 93 17.75 31.96 4.72
N GLN A 94 17.65 32.38 3.46
CA GLN A 94 16.43 32.38 2.67
C GLN A 94 16.60 31.49 1.42
N PRO A 95 16.48 30.16 1.54
CA PRO A 95 16.60 29.25 0.41
C PRO A 95 15.38 29.38 -0.52
N SER A 96 15.64 29.39 -1.82
CA SER A 96 14.56 29.29 -2.82
C SER A 96 13.91 27.90 -2.82
N TYR A 97 12.67 27.81 -3.33
CA TYR A 97 11.97 26.52 -3.47
C TYR A 97 12.76 25.51 -4.30
N ASN A 98 13.61 25.96 -5.24
CA ASN A 98 14.53 25.09 -6.00
C ASN A 98 15.61 24.50 -5.09
N ALA A 99 16.23 25.30 -4.24
CA ALA A 99 17.24 24.83 -3.29
C ALA A 99 16.62 23.81 -2.29
N ILE A 100 15.38 24.07 -1.83
CA ILE A 100 14.64 23.14 -0.99
C ILE A 100 14.36 21.81 -1.74
N CYS A 101 13.96 21.90 -3.02
CA CYS A 101 13.74 20.73 -3.86
C CYS A 101 15.01 19.91 -4.07
N GLU A 102 16.13 20.57 -4.34
CA GLU A 102 17.45 19.94 -4.48
C GLU A 102 17.90 19.26 -3.18
N CYS A 103 17.69 19.92 -2.05
CA CYS A 103 17.98 19.36 -0.73
C CYS A 103 17.21 18.04 -0.52
N ILE A 104 15.90 18.04 -0.78
CA ILE A 104 15.08 16.83 -0.65
C ILE A 104 15.60 15.71 -1.57
N ASN A 105 15.86 16.02 -2.84
CA ASN A 105 16.30 15.01 -3.81
C ASN A 105 17.70 14.47 -3.50
N LYS A 106 18.58 15.29 -2.95
CA LYS A 106 19.98 14.94 -2.70
C LYS A 106 20.20 14.28 -1.34
N TYR A 107 19.59 14.80 -0.27
CA TYR A 107 19.89 14.39 1.10
C TYR A 107 18.81 13.54 1.73
N ILE A 108 17.52 13.72 1.36
CA ILE A 108 16.40 13.02 2.00
C ILE A 108 15.96 11.80 1.18
N LEU A 109 15.74 11.99 -0.11
CA LEU A 109 15.19 10.93 -0.99
C LEU A 109 16.01 9.62 -0.97
N PRO A 110 17.36 9.62 -1.05
CA PRO A 110 18.15 8.39 -1.05
C PRO A 110 18.08 7.61 0.28
N TYR A 111 17.79 8.29 1.38
CA TYR A 111 17.80 7.74 2.74
C TYR A 111 16.46 7.92 3.46
N GLN A 112 15.35 7.97 2.71
CA GLN A 112 14.05 8.31 3.26
C GLN A 112 13.59 7.35 4.38
N TYR A 113 13.79 6.05 4.23
CA TYR A 113 13.40 5.07 5.24
C TYR A 113 14.33 5.11 6.46
N GLU A 114 15.63 5.26 6.24
CA GLU A 114 16.63 5.39 7.30
C GLU A 114 16.36 6.63 8.14
N ILE A 115 16.20 7.79 7.51
CA ILE A 115 15.88 9.06 8.21
C ILE A 115 14.59 8.90 9.03
N PHE A 116 13.54 8.37 8.42
CA PHE A 116 12.27 8.16 9.10
C PHE A 116 12.42 7.27 10.33
N THR A 117 13.08 6.12 10.15
CA THR A 117 13.19 5.12 11.21
C THR A 117 14.12 5.56 12.34
N MET A 118 15.28 6.16 12.00
CA MET A 118 16.24 6.66 12.99
C MET A 118 15.61 7.73 13.89
N VAL A 119 14.92 8.70 13.30
CA VAL A 119 14.24 9.75 14.10
C VAL A 119 13.09 9.17 14.92
N THR A 120 12.28 8.27 14.33
CA THR A 120 11.14 7.66 15.04
C THR A 120 11.60 6.79 16.21
N LYS A 121 12.64 5.96 16.03
CA LYS A 121 13.25 5.15 17.09
C LYS A 121 13.77 6.03 18.22
N THR A 122 14.47 7.11 17.90
CA THR A 122 14.97 8.06 18.92
C THR A 122 13.83 8.65 19.75
N ILE A 123 12.69 8.97 19.13
CA ILE A 123 11.51 9.43 19.89
C ILE A 123 10.96 8.32 20.78
N ILE A 124 10.86 7.09 20.27
CA ILE A 124 10.38 5.93 21.04
C ILE A 124 11.25 5.70 22.27
N GLU A 125 12.57 5.69 22.09
CA GLU A 125 13.56 5.49 23.16
C GLU A 125 13.56 6.63 24.18
N GLU A 126 13.55 7.89 23.72
CA GLU A 126 13.58 9.08 24.62
C GLU A 126 12.37 9.16 25.54
N PHE A 127 11.20 8.70 25.07
CA PHE A 127 9.96 8.72 25.84
C PHE A 127 9.53 7.35 26.36
N ASN A 128 10.36 6.33 26.19
CA ASN A 128 10.07 4.94 26.58
C ASN A 128 8.67 4.48 26.15
N LEU A 129 8.35 4.66 24.87
CA LEU A 129 7.04 4.35 24.33
C LEU A 129 6.91 2.84 24.03
N ASP A 130 5.79 2.26 24.45
CA ASP A 130 5.46 0.87 24.17
C ASP A 130 5.02 0.70 22.70
N ILE A 131 5.74 -0.12 21.94
CA ILE A 131 5.46 -0.43 20.54
C ILE A 131 5.13 -1.92 20.30
N THR A 132 4.82 -2.66 21.37
CA THR A 132 4.46 -4.09 21.33
C THR A 132 3.31 -4.36 20.35
N ASN A 133 2.29 -3.49 20.34
CA ASN A 133 1.13 -3.62 19.48
C ASN A 133 1.22 -2.68 18.28
N GLN A 134 1.31 -3.24 17.07
CA GLN A 134 1.29 -2.48 15.83
C GLN A 134 -0.12 -2.47 15.20
N TYR A 135 -0.56 -1.31 14.77
CA TYR A 135 -1.86 -1.10 14.14
C TYR A 135 -1.65 -0.74 12.67
N LEU A 136 -1.92 -1.70 11.77
CA LEU A 136 -1.80 -1.51 10.33
C LEU A 136 -3.11 -1.04 9.73
N ASP A 137 -3.04 -0.03 8.89
CA ASP A 137 -4.15 0.38 8.03
C ASP A 137 -3.66 1.13 6.81
N GLY A 138 -4.52 1.20 5.79
CA GLY A 138 -4.23 1.81 4.51
C GLY A 138 -5.21 2.90 4.09
N THR A 139 -4.72 3.81 3.27
CA THR A 139 -5.56 4.79 2.62
C THR A 139 -5.11 5.06 1.19
N LYS A 140 -6.06 5.28 0.29
CA LYS A 140 -5.78 5.67 -1.08
C LYS A 140 -5.76 7.18 -1.19
N ILE A 141 -4.69 7.71 -1.81
CA ILE A 141 -4.54 9.15 -2.05
C ILE A 141 -4.37 9.39 -3.54
N GLU A 142 -5.03 10.43 -4.06
CA GLU A 142 -5.00 10.80 -5.47
C GLU A 142 -3.59 11.22 -5.92
N ALA A 143 -3.16 10.71 -7.07
CA ALA A 143 -1.89 11.05 -7.69
C ALA A 143 -1.98 12.36 -8.49
N ASN A 144 -0.85 13.04 -8.64
CA ASN A 144 -0.75 14.25 -9.45
C ASN A 144 -0.72 13.94 -10.95
N THR A 145 -1.83 13.46 -11.49
CA THR A 145 -1.95 13.15 -12.91
C THR A 145 -3.35 13.46 -13.46
N ASN A 146 -3.45 13.52 -14.78
CA ASN A 146 -4.74 13.68 -15.43
C ASN A 146 -5.44 12.31 -15.53
N LYS A 147 -6.60 12.17 -14.88
CA LYS A 147 -7.39 10.93 -14.83
C LYS A 147 -7.82 10.39 -16.20
N TYR A 148 -7.93 11.26 -17.20
CA TYR A 148 -8.34 10.88 -18.56
C TYR A 148 -7.18 10.39 -19.44
N LYS A 149 -5.92 10.58 -19.02
CA LYS A 149 -4.73 10.14 -19.78
C LYS A 149 -4.19 8.81 -19.28
N PHE A 150 -5.04 7.82 -19.10
CA PHE A 150 -4.64 6.47 -18.71
C PHE A 150 -4.45 5.55 -19.91
N VAL A 151 -3.66 4.50 -19.72
CA VAL A 151 -3.32 3.49 -20.73
C VAL A 151 -3.56 2.11 -20.13
N TRP A 152 -4.36 1.29 -20.83
CA TRP A 152 -4.56 -0.11 -20.46
C TRP A 152 -3.38 -1.00 -20.89
N LYS A 153 -3.09 -2.03 -20.11
CA LYS A 153 -2.20 -3.11 -20.50
C LYS A 153 -2.79 -3.84 -21.72
N PRO A 154 -2.06 -3.93 -22.83
CA PRO A 154 -2.64 -4.38 -24.10
C PRO A 154 -2.73 -5.90 -24.24
N THR A 155 -2.89 -6.66 -23.18
CA THR A 155 -2.83 -8.14 -23.16
C THR A 155 -3.70 -8.81 -24.22
N THR A 156 -4.94 -8.34 -24.42
CA THR A 156 -5.84 -8.87 -25.44
C THR A 156 -5.41 -8.45 -26.85
N PHE A 157 -4.95 -7.21 -27.01
CA PHE A 157 -4.49 -6.69 -28.29
C PHE A 157 -3.16 -7.31 -28.70
N HIS A 158 -2.28 -7.62 -27.74
CA HIS A 158 -1.03 -8.34 -27.98
C HIS A 158 -1.31 -9.74 -28.53
N LYS A 159 -2.23 -10.50 -27.96
CA LYS A 159 -2.67 -11.80 -28.49
C LYS A 159 -3.26 -11.70 -29.90
N LYS A 160 -4.06 -10.68 -30.17
CA LYS A 160 -4.65 -10.47 -31.50
C LYS A 160 -3.63 -10.10 -32.57
N ILE A 161 -2.62 -9.30 -32.24
CA ILE A 161 -1.56 -8.95 -33.17
C ILE A 161 -0.61 -10.13 -33.40
N ASP A 162 -0.35 -10.95 -32.38
CA ASP A 162 0.45 -12.18 -32.51
C ASP A 162 -0.14 -13.13 -33.56
N ILE A 163 -1.45 -13.36 -33.52
CA ILE A 163 -2.14 -14.17 -34.54
C ILE A 163 -1.89 -13.59 -35.94
N LYS A 164 -2.07 -12.28 -36.12
CA LYS A 164 -1.84 -11.63 -37.44
C LYS A 164 -0.39 -11.69 -37.90
N ILE A 165 0.55 -11.61 -36.97
CA ILE A 165 1.98 -11.76 -37.27
C ILE A 165 2.27 -13.19 -37.74
N LYS A 166 1.75 -14.19 -37.04
CA LYS A 166 1.88 -15.61 -37.40
C LYS A 166 1.29 -15.90 -38.77
N GLU A 167 0.09 -15.42 -39.05
CA GLU A 167 -0.56 -15.53 -40.36
C GLU A 167 0.30 -14.89 -41.46
N LEU A 168 0.86 -13.70 -41.22
CA LEU A 168 1.74 -13.04 -42.20
C LEU A 168 3.03 -13.83 -42.44
N LEU A 169 3.69 -14.30 -41.38
CA LEU A 169 4.93 -15.06 -41.46
C LEU A 169 4.73 -16.37 -42.22
N LEU A 170 3.63 -17.09 -42.00
CA LEU A 170 3.25 -18.27 -42.76
C LEU A 170 3.03 -17.93 -44.22
N SER A 171 2.36 -16.81 -44.54
CA SER A 171 2.09 -16.39 -45.92
C SER A 171 3.34 -16.02 -46.74
N ILE A 172 4.47 -15.83 -46.06
CA ILE A 172 5.77 -15.52 -46.64
C ILE A 172 6.78 -16.66 -46.48
N ASP A 173 6.31 -17.88 -46.17
CA ASP A 173 7.09 -19.09 -45.98
C ASP A 173 8.20 -18.96 -44.93
N MET A 174 7.86 -18.44 -43.76
CA MET A 174 8.76 -18.36 -42.61
C MET A 174 8.33 -19.31 -41.50
N GLU A 175 9.29 -19.98 -40.90
CA GLU A 175 9.05 -20.86 -39.76
C GLU A 175 8.60 -20.05 -38.54
N ILE A 176 7.60 -20.56 -37.80
CA ILE A 176 7.08 -19.97 -36.59
C ILE A 176 6.99 -21.02 -35.50
N ASN A 177 7.14 -20.56 -34.23
CA ASN A 177 6.87 -21.39 -33.07
C ASN A 177 5.49 -20.98 -32.48
N ASP A 178 4.52 -21.89 -32.62
CA ASP A 178 3.14 -21.62 -32.16
C ASP A 178 2.97 -21.64 -30.64
N LYS A 179 3.94 -22.14 -29.91
CA LYS A 179 3.79 -22.37 -28.48
C LYS A 179 3.90 -21.10 -27.61
N HIS A 180 4.43 -20.02 -28.14
CA HIS A 180 4.57 -18.75 -27.38
C HIS A 180 4.24 -17.52 -28.23
N LEU A 181 4.05 -16.38 -27.56
CA LEU A 181 3.86 -15.08 -28.22
C LEU A 181 5.17 -14.62 -28.85
N ILE A 182 5.10 -14.18 -30.12
CA ILE A 182 6.26 -13.63 -30.81
C ILE A 182 6.66 -12.31 -30.17
N LYS A 183 7.95 -12.18 -29.85
CA LYS A 183 8.52 -10.94 -29.30
C LYS A 183 9.04 -10.03 -30.42
N SER A 184 9.14 -8.75 -30.12
CA SER A 184 9.62 -7.75 -31.10
C SER A 184 11.01 -8.06 -31.68
N ASN A 185 11.92 -8.57 -30.86
CA ASN A 185 13.26 -8.98 -31.29
C ASN A 185 13.19 -10.13 -32.32
N GLU A 186 12.37 -11.14 -32.03
CA GLU A 186 12.17 -12.28 -32.95
C GLU A 186 11.55 -11.82 -34.28
N LEU A 187 10.50 -11.00 -34.22
CA LEU A 187 9.89 -10.45 -35.44
C LEU A 187 10.88 -9.60 -36.25
N ASN A 188 11.70 -8.79 -35.56
CA ASN A 188 12.71 -7.97 -36.24
C ASN A 188 13.75 -8.81 -36.96
N GLU A 189 14.23 -9.91 -36.38
CA GLU A 189 15.14 -10.84 -37.05
C GLU A 189 14.49 -11.50 -38.29
N LYS A 190 13.24 -11.92 -38.16
CA LYS A 190 12.48 -12.48 -39.28
C LYS A 190 12.25 -11.45 -40.39
N ILE A 191 12.02 -10.20 -40.09
CA ILE A 191 11.93 -9.12 -41.08
C ILE A 191 13.25 -8.93 -41.79
N LYS A 192 14.39 -8.93 -41.11
CA LYS A 192 15.72 -8.83 -41.70
C LYS A 192 15.99 -10.01 -42.66
N GLU A 193 15.71 -11.22 -42.22
CA GLU A 193 15.83 -12.43 -43.04
C GLU A 193 14.97 -12.34 -44.31
N TYR A 194 13.73 -11.88 -44.20
CA TYR A 194 12.82 -11.68 -45.32
C TYR A 194 13.36 -10.66 -46.33
N VAL A 195 13.89 -9.53 -45.83
CA VAL A 195 14.50 -8.48 -46.68
C VAL A 195 15.68 -9.02 -47.45
N ILE A 196 16.57 -9.78 -46.84
CA ILE A 196 17.73 -10.40 -47.47
C ILE A 196 17.28 -11.44 -48.50
N ARG A 197 16.40 -12.38 -48.11
CA ARG A 197 15.90 -13.47 -48.97
C ARG A 197 15.20 -12.97 -50.22
N LYS A 198 14.46 -11.85 -50.11
CA LYS A 198 13.71 -11.26 -51.23
C LYS A 198 14.43 -10.09 -51.90
N ASN A 199 15.67 -9.81 -51.53
CA ASN A 199 16.50 -8.71 -52.04
C ASN A 199 15.72 -7.37 -52.12
N ILE A 200 15.04 -7.00 -51.01
CA ILE A 200 14.22 -5.79 -50.95
C ILE A 200 15.11 -4.59 -50.65
N ASP A 201 15.18 -3.65 -51.59
CA ASP A 201 15.79 -2.35 -51.31
C ASP A 201 14.80 -1.47 -50.55
N ILE A 202 15.05 -1.33 -49.24
CA ILE A 202 14.20 -0.56 -48.33
C ILE A 202 14.13 0.92 -48.75
N ASN A 203 15.22 1.48 -49.27
CA ASN A 203 15.31 2.88 -49.66
C ASN A 203 14.50 3.20 -50.92
N SER A 204 14.26 2.20 -51.77
CA SER A 204 13.45 2.35 -52.99
C SER A 204 11.95 2.23 -52.76
N ILE A 205 11.50 1.92 -51.52
CA ILE A 205 10.07 1.74 -51.22
C ILE A 205 9.34 3.08 -51.29
N PRO A 206 8.36 3.24 -52.21
CA PRO A 206 7.63 4.49 -52.36
C PRO A 206 6.86 4.87 -51.11
N THR A 207 7.01 6.13 -50.66
CA THR A 207 6.25 6.73 -49.58
C THR A 207 5.07 7.53 -50.13
N GLY A 208 3.92 7.49 -49.43
CA GLY A 208 2.71 8.24 -49.79
C GLY A 208 1.51 7.36 -50.21
N LYS A 209 0.33 7.98 -50.26
CA LYS A 209 -0.94 7.32 -50.63
C LYS A 209 -1.03 7.13 -52.13
N GLY A 210 -1.56 5.97 -52.56
CA GLY A 210 -1.87 5.73 -53.98
C GLY A 210 -0.75 5.14 -54.85
N LYS A 211 0.47 4.95 -54.35
CA LYS A 211 1.57 4.33 -55.11
C LYS A 211 1.45 2.80 -55.08
N ARG A 212 1.61 2.18 -56.26
CA ARG A 212 1.63 0.71 -56.39
C ARG A 212 2.93 0.15 -55.80
N LEU A 213 2.79 -0.79 -54.86
CA LEU A 213 3.87 -1.52 -54.23
C LEU A 213 3.90 -2.96 -54.75
N ALA A 214 5.08 -3.54 -54.93
CA ALA A 214 5.24 -4.97 -55.15
C ALA A 214 4.73 -5.77 -53.95
N LYS A 215 4.39 -7.05 -54.16
CA LYS A 215 3.85 -7.91 -53.08
C LYS A 215 4.81 -8.00 -51.88
N GLU A 216 6.08 -8.17 -52.18
CA GLU A 216 7.17 -8.26 -51.19
C GLU A 216 7.30 -6.97 -50.38
N GLN A 217 7.23 -5.81 -51.03
CA GLN A 217 7.27 -4.50 -50.38
C GLN A 217 6.04 -4.25 -49.49
N LYS A 218 4.85 -4.75 -49.90
CA LYS A 218 3.63 -4.68 -49.06
C LYS A 218 3.77 -5.52 -47.80
N ASN A 219 4.27 -6.76 -47.95
CA ASN A 219 4.48 -7.66 -46.80
C ASN A 219 5.52 -7.10 -45.85
N TYR A 220 6.64 -6.57 -46.33
CA TYR A 220 7.63 -5.87 -45.50
C TYR A 220 7.00 -4.71 -44.74
N LYS A 221 6.27 -3.84 -45.43
CA LYS A 221 5.63 -2.68 -44.78
C LYS A 221 4.62 -3.08 -43.72
N LEU A 222 3.86 -4.15 -43.97
CA LEU A 222 2.91 -4.69 -42.99
C LEU A 222 3.63 -5.30 -41.78
N ALA A 223 4.67 -6.10 -42.03
CA ALA A 223 5.49 -6.68 -40.94
C ALA A 223 6.13 -5.60 -40.07
N TYR A 224 6.67 -4.55 -40.71
CA TYR A 224 7.26 -3.41 -40.01
C TYR A 224 6.23 -2.62 -39.17
N GLN A 225 5.00 -2.45 -39.71
CA GLN A 225 3.90 -1.85 -38.94
C GLN A 225 3.53 -2.69 -37.69
N TYR A 226 3.54 -4.02 -37.84
CA TYR A 226 3.31 -4.93 -36.73
C TYR A 226 4.45 -4.86 -35.71
N LEU A 227 5.70 -4.75 -36.15
CA LEU A 227 6.86 -4.58 -35.28
C LEU A 227 6.74 -3.31 -34.42
N ILE A 228 6.41 -2.16 -35.03
CA ILE A 228 6.22 -0.91 -34.30
C ILE A 228 5.12 -1.05 -33.23
N LYS A 229 3.99 -1.69 -33.59
CA LYS A 229 2.90 -1.91 -32.62
C LYS A 229 3.29 -2.89 -31.52
N LEU A 230 4.06 -3.92 -31.84
CA LEU A 230 4.52 -4.91 -30.88
C LEU A 230 5.48 -4.26 -29.86
N LEU A 231 6.42 -3.44 -30.33
CA LEU A 231 7.29 -2.63 -29.46
C LEU A 231 6.49 -1.72 -28.54
N GLU A 232 5.45 -1.07 -29.07
CA GLU A 232 4.55 -0.24 -28.24
C GLU A 232 3.82 -1.06 -27.18
N TYR A 233 3.37 -2.29 -27.50
CA TYR A 233 2.66 -3.16 -26.55
C TYR A 233 3.60 -3.70 -25.49
N GLU A 234 4.78 -4.17 -25.87
CA GLU A 234 5.81 -4.63 -24.93
C GLU A 234 6.23 -3.52 -23.95
N GLU A 235 6.41 -2.29 -24.43
CA GLU A 235 6.73 -1.16 -23.55
C GLU A 235 5.59 -0.85 -22.57
N LYS A 236 4.33 -0.90 -23.02
CA LYS A 236 3.16 -0.73 -22.14
C LYS A 236 3.06 -1.85 -21.10
N GLU A 237 3.33 -3.09 -21.50
CA GLU A 237 3.37 -4.24 -20.60
C GLU A 237 4.50 -4.14 -19.59
N ARG A 238 5.69 -3.70 -20.04
CA ARG A 238 6.85 -3.44 -19.18
C ARG A 238 6.53 -2.39 -18.11
N ILE A 239 5.88 -1.27 -18.48
CA ILE A 239 5.48 -0.20 -17.54
C ILE A 239 4.43 -0.72 -16.54
N CYS A 240 3.45 -1.51 -16.99
CA CYS A 240 2.43 -2.10 -16.14
C CYS A 240 3.02 -3.10 -15.14
N GLY A 241 4.04 -3.86 -15.53
CA GLY A 241 4.54 -4.99 -14.76
C GLY A 241 3.50 -6.13 -14.66
N GLU A 242 3.67 -7.03 -13.70
CA GLU A 242 2.80 -8.21 -13.56
C GLU A 242 1.45 -7.85 -12.92
N ASN A 243 1.46 -7.03 -11.89
CA ASN A 243 0.32 -6.82 -10.98
C ASN A 243 -0.65 -5.71 -11.42
N ARG A 244 -0.25 -4.85 -12.37
CA ARG A 244 -1.08 -3.73 -12.82
C ARG A 244 -1.69 -3.97 -14.18
N ASN A 245 -2.92 -3.48 -14.38
CA ASN A 245 -3.63 -3.54 -15.66
C ASN A 245 -3.64 -2.20 -16.40
N SER A 246 -3.12 -1.14 -15.78
CA SER A 246 -3.10 0.22 -16.36
C SER A 246 -2.05 1.10 -15.69
N TYR A 247 -1.69 2.16 -16.40
CA TYR A 247 -0.87 3.26 -15.87
C TYR A 247 -1.35 4.60 -16.45
N PHE A 248 -0.81 5.72 -15.96
CA PHE A 248 -1.13 7.06 -16.46
C PHE A 248 0.07 7.67 -17.20
N LYS A 249 -0.19 8.38 -18.30
CA LYS A 249 0.89 8.94 -19.14
C LYS A 249 1.79 9.94 -18.41
N THR A 250 1.22 10.71 -17.47
CA THR A 250 1.92 11.75 -16.73
C THR A 250 2.60 11.26 -15.45
N ASP A 251 2.12 10.13 -14.91
CA ASP A 251 2.73 9.43 -13.79
C ASP A 251 2.61 7.92 -14.04
N LYS A 252 3.68 7.32 -14.54
CA LYS A 252 3.70 5.91 -14.95
C LYS A 252 3.55 4.94 -13.79
N ASP A 253 3.80 5.40 -12.57
CA ASP A 253 3.73 4.59 -11.36
C ASP A 253 2.35 4.63 -10.70
N ALA A 254 1.54 5.65 -10.97
CA ALA A 254 0.18 5.73 -10.46
C ALA A 254 -0.72 4.65 -11.08
N THR A 255 -1.58 4.07 -10.26
CA THR A 255 -2.52 3.01 -10.66
C THR A 255 -3.96 3.52 -10.57
N ALA A 256 -4.83 3.08 -11.47
CA ALA A 256 -6.26 3.39 -11.40
C ALA A 256 -6.90 2.68 -10.20
N MET A 257 -7.39 3.44 -9.24
CA MET A 257 -7.99 2.97 -7.98
C MET A 257 -9.34 3.61 -7.74
N VAL A 258 -10.22 2.93 -7.02
CA VAL A 258 -11.45 3.53 -6.50
C VAL A 258 -11.08 4.31 -5.24
N LEU A 259 -11.32 5.62 -5.24
CA LEU A 259 -11.17 6.48 -4.09
C LEU A 259 -12.49 6.54 -3.31
N LYS A 260 -12.42 6.77 -2.00
CA LYS A 260 -13.62 6.99 -1.18
C LYS A 260 -14.32 8.29 -1.57
N GLU A 261 -13.53 9.30 -1.92
CA GLU A 261 -13.99 10.63 -2.29
C GLU A 261 -13.02 11.23 -3.33
N ASP A 262 -13.53 11.87 -4.36
CA ASP A 262 -12.76 12.60 -5.36
C ASP A 262 -12.34 13.96 -4.80
N TYR A 263 -11.08 14.34 -5.00
CA TYR A 263 -10.54 15.63 -4.53
C TYR A 263 -11.30 16.85 -5.06
N TYR A 264 -11.70 16.82 -6.34
CA TYR A 264 -12.36 17.98 -6.96
C TYR A 264 -13.89 17.95 -6.87
N SER A 265 -14.49 16.83 -7.24
CA SER A 265 -15.95 16.72 -7.32
C SER A 265 -16.60 16.32 -6.01
N LYS A 266 -15.82 15.85 -5.03
CA LYS A 266 -16.28 15.26 -3.77
C LYS A 266 -17.26 14.09 -3.97
N LEU A 267 -17.31 13.52 -5.19
CA LEU A 267 -18.11 12.33 -5.47
C LEU A 267 -17.41 11.08 -4.92
N SER A 268 -18.17 10.17 -4.35
CA SER A 268 -17.69 8.93 -3.78
C SER A 268 -17.57 7.83 -4.84
N HIS A 269 -16.60 6.92 -4.64
CA HIS A 269 -16.44 5.69 -5.40
C HIS A 269 -16.11 5.87 -6.90
N ASP A 270 -15.48 6.98 -7.28
CA ASP A 270 -15.00 7.18 -8.65
C ASP A 270 -13.57 6.62 -8.85
N PHE A 271 -13.24 6.28 -10.10
CA PHE A 271 -11.91 5.79 -10.48
C PHE A 271 -10.96 6.96 -10.76
N HIS A 272 -9.88 6.99 -10.00
CA HIS A 272 -8.81 7.97 -10.14
C HIS A 272 -7.44 7.31 -10.19
N ALA A 273 -6.46 8.07 -10.68
CA ALA A 273 -5.07 7.73 -10.47
C ALA A 273 -4.72 7.87 -8.99
N GLY A 274 -4.15 6.87 -8.38
CA GLY A 274 -3.81 6.91 -6.96
C GLY A 274 -2.67 5.99 -6.59
N TYR A 275 -2.26 6.15 -5.33
CA TYR A 275 -1.35 5.27 -4.61
C TYR A 275 -2.05 4.77 -3.35
N ASN A 276 -1.74 3.54 -2.97
CA ASN A 276 -2.18 2.95 -1.73
C ASN A 276 -1.11 3.19 -0.66
N ILE A 277 -1.43 4.03 0.30
CA ILE A 277 -0.52 4.41 1.39
C ILE A 277 -0.85 3.54 2.59
N GLN A 278 0.14 2.84 3.11
CA GLN A 278 0.01 2.00 4.29
C GLN A 278 0.84 2.59 5.43
N VAL A 279 0.32 2.53 6.64
CA VAL A 279 1.04 2.94 7.85
C VAL A 279 0.86 1.92 8.96
N MET A 280 1.93 1.65 9.69
CA MET A 280 1.88 1.02 11.01
C MET A 280 1.94 2.11 12.07
N VAL A 281 1.08 2.01 13.05
CA VAL A 281 0.98 2.99 14.14
C VAL A 281 1.10 2.28 15.47
N SER A 282 1.88 2.84 16.38
CA SER A 282 1.93 2.39 17.77
C SER A 282 2.24 3.56 18.69
N SER A 283 1.68 3.57 19.88
CA SER A 283 1.85 4.65 20.85
C SER A 283 1.60 6.06 20.30
N GLY A 284 0.70 6.14 19.29
CA GLY A 284 0.38 7.39 18.61
C GLY A 284 1.45 7.90 17.65
N LEU A 285 2.52 7.14 17.39
CA LEU A 285 3.52 7.40 16.36
C LEU A 285 3.28 6.49 15.15
N ILE A 286 3.57 6.99 13.97
CA ILE A 286 3.73 6.14 12.79
C ILE A 286 5.10 5.48 12.91
N THR A 287 5.12 4.16 13.08
CA THR A 287 6.36 3.37 13.23
C THR A 287 6.94 2.95 11.88
N MET A 288 6.07 2.69 10.90
CA MET A 288 6.46 2.37 9.54
C MET A 288 5.44 2.93 8.53
N TYR A 289 5.89 3.25 7.34
CA TYR A 289 5.05 3.67 6.22
C TYR A 289 5.44 2.90 4.95
N GLY A 290 4.51 2.77 4.01
CA GLY A 290 4.74 2.19 2.70
C GLY A 290 3.83 2.82 1.65
N VAL A 291 4.32 2.90 0.41
CA VAL A 291 3.56 3.40 -0.74
C VAL A 291 3.49 2.30 -1.79
N PHE A 292 2.28 1.88 -2.12
CA PHE A 292 2.03 0.73 -2.99
C PHE A 292 1.21 1.11 -4.21
N GLN A 293 1.39 0.33 -5.26
CA GLN A 293 0.63 0.41 -6.50
C GLN A 293 -0.58 -0.55 -6.49
N ASP A 294 -0.68 -1.38 -5.46
CA ASP A 294 -1.74 -2.36 -5.29
C ASP A 294 -3.07 -1.70 -4.93
N ARG A 295 -4.16 -2.18 -5.56
CA ARG A 295 -5.51 -1.67 -5.33
C ARG A 295 -6.14 -2.16 -4.04
N SER A 296 -5.64 -3.27 -3.53
CA SER A 296 -6.16 -3.99 -2.37
C SER A 296 -5.15 -4.06 -1.26
N ASP A 297 -5.60 -3.79 -0.05
CA ASP A 297 -4.74 -3.71 1.13
C ASP A 297 -4.14 -5.06 1.54
N HIS A 298 -4.84 -6.19 1.26
CA HIS A 298 -4.35 -7.51 1.64
C HIS A 298 -3.03 -7.92 0.96
N TYR A 299 -2.71 -7.36 -0.21
CA TYR A 299 -1.43 -7.63 -0.88
C TYR A 299 -0.25 -6.83 -0.28
N THR A 300 -0.54 -5.79 0.49
CA THR A 300 0.49 -4.92 1.07
C THR A 300 0.97 -5.39 2.44
N PHE A 301 0.24 -6.30 3.08
CA PHE A 301 0.48 -6.76 4.45
C PHE A 301 1.89 -7.30 4.65
N ILE A 302 2.27 -8.30 3.85
CA ILE A 302 3.59 -8.93 3.93
C ILE A 302 4.70 -7.90 3.65
N SER A 303 4.54 -7.09 2.59
CA SER A 303 5.53 -6.07 2.25
C SER A 303 5.71 -5.02 3.35
N MET A 304 4.65 -4.68 4.10
CA MET A 304 4.75 -3.75 5.24
C MET A 304 5.52 -4.39 6.40
N ASN A 305 5.27 -5.65 6.70
CA ASN A 305 5.98 -6.39 7.73
C ASN A 305 7.46 -6.62 7.36
N ASP A 306 7.75 -6.90 6.09
CA ASP A 306 9.13 -7.02 5.60
C ASP A 306 9.88 -5.68 5.69
N LEU A 307 9.19 -4.55 5.40
CA LEU A 307 9.75 -3.21 5.61
C LEU A 307 10.00 -2.95 7.10
N TYR A 308 9.07 -3.29 7.97
CA TYR A 308 9.25 -3.17 9.41
C TYR A 308 10.46 -3.97 9.88
N PHE A 309 10.53 -5.26 9.53
CA PHE A 309 11.66 -6.12 9.86
C PHE A 309 12.99 -5.56 9.35
N LYS A 310 13.03 -5.10 8.09
CA LYS A 310 14.25 -4.53 7.49
C LYS A 310 14.86 -3.39 8.32
N TYR A 311 14.01 -2.54 8.90
CA TYR A 311 14.46 -1.32 9.59
C TYR A 311 14.46 -1.44 11.11
N TYR A 312 13.63 -2.32 11.68
CA TYR A 312 13.62 -2.59 13.14
C TYR A 312 14.47 -3.80 13.53
N ASN A 313 14.79 -4.67 12.57
CA ASN A 313 15.51 -5.94 12.75
C ASN A 313 14.74 -6.96 13.64
N GLU A 314 13.44 -6.79 13.74
CA GLU A 314 12.49 -7.63 14.46
C GLU A 314 11.11 -7.51 13.81
N TYR A 315 10.26 -8.52 13.96
CA TYR A 315 8.85 -8.44 13.60
C TYR A 315 8.02 -7.83 14.73
N PRO A 316 6.83 -7.27 14.44
CA PRO A 316 5.89 -6.87 15.48
C PRO A 316 5.56 -8.04 16.41
N GLU A 317 5.48 -7.79 17.73
CA GLU A 317 5.03 -8.81 18.66
C GLU A 317 3.54 -9.12 18.42
N ASN A 318 2.70 -8.08 18.32
CA ASN A 318 1.29 -8.20 17.99
C ASN A 318 0.91 -7.25 16.85
N GLU A 319 0.06 -7.72 15.95
CA GLU A 319 -0.44 -6.89 14.86
C GLU A 319 -1.96 -6.94 14.76
N CYS A 320 -2.56 -5.76 14.66
CA CYS A 320 -3.99 -5.58 14.49
C CYS A 320 -4.28 -4.77 13.24
N ALA A 321 -5.11 -5.34 12.36
CA ALA A 321 -5.52 -4.69 11.12
C ALA A 321 -7.01 -4.93 10.84
N ASP A 322 -7.53 -4.27 9.81
CA ASP A 322 -8.93 -4.45 9.39
C ASP A 322 -9.15 -5.80 8.69
N SER A 323 -10.42 -6.15 8.51
CA SER A 323 -10.84 -7.40 7.85
C SER A 323 -10.36 -7.51 6.39
N GLY A 324 -10.00 -6.41 5.75
CA GLY A 324 -9.38 -6.39 4.43
C GLY A 324 -8.07 -7.16 4.36
N TYR A 325 -7.32 -7.26 5.46
CA TYR A 325 -6.05 -7.98 5.54
C TYR A 325 -6.20 -9.46 5.95
N GLY A 326 -7.39 -9.88 6.41
CA GLY A 326 -7.65 -11.20 6.97
C GLY A 326 -7.79 -12.29 5.93
N ILE A 327 -6.73 -12.63 5.22
CA ILE A 327 -6.64 -13.72 4.24
C ILE A 327 -5.66 -14.79 4.68
N TYR A 328 -5.77 -15.99 4.09
CA TYR A 328 -4.95 -17.14 4.45
C TYR A 328 -3.44 -16.86 4.40
N VAL A 329 -2.98 -16.22 3.32
CA VAL A 329 -1.54 -15.97 3.10
C VAL A 329 -0.97 -15.09 4.22
N ASN A 330 -1.70 -14.04 4.62
CA ASN A 330 -1.28 -13.13 5.69
C ASN A 330 -1.29 -13.81 7.06
N TYR A 331 -2.31 -14.62 7.37
CA TYR A 331 -2.38 -15.36 8.63
C TYR A 331 -1.28 -16.43 8.73
N LYS A 332 -1.00 -17.12 7.61
CA LYS A 332 0.11 -18.05 7.52
C LYS A 332 1.45 -17.35 7.78
N TYR A 333 1.67 -16.19 7.15
CA TYR A 333 2.87 -15.37 7.35
C TYR A 333 3.04 -14.96 8.82
N MET A 334 1.97 -14.48 9.47
CA MET A 334 2.01 -14.13 10.90
C MET A 334 2.41 -15.32 11.77
N ARG A 335 1.86 -16.52 11.51
CA ARG A 335 2.24 -17.75 12.22
C ARG A 335 3.71 -18.10 12.00
N GLU A 336 4.21 -18.01 10.78
CA GLU A 336 5.59 -18.35 10.41
C GLU A 336 6.61 -17.39 11.06
N HIS A 337 6.22 -16.17 11.33
CA HIS A 337 7.06 -15.15 11.97
C HIS A 337 6.73 -14.89 13.44
N ASN A 338 5.89 -15.72 14.07
CA ASN A 338 5.47 -15.59 15.47
C ASN A 338 4.83 -14.24 15.82
N ILE A 339 4.11 -13.62 14.86
CA ILE A 339 3.37 -12.38 15.07
C ILE A 339 2.02 -12.70 15.70
N GLY A 340 1.69 -12.11 16.84
CA GLY A 340 0.39 -12.24 17.49
C GLY A 340 -0.74 -11.72 16.60
N ASN A 341 -1.65 -12.60 16.19
CA ASN A 341 -2.69 -12.29 15.20
C ASN A 341 -3.94 -11.71 15.86
N TYR A 342 -4.12 -10.39 15.72
CA TYR A 342 -5.34 -9.65 16.08
C TYR A 342 -6.02 -9.03 14.85
N VAL A 343 -5.75 -9.56 13.65
CA VAL A 343 -6.37 -9.12 12.40
C VAL A 343 -7.75 -9.77 12.25
N LYS A 344 -8.77 -8.95 11.95
CA LYS A 344 -10.11 -9.47 11.69
C LYS A 344 -10.15 -10.24 10.36
N PHE A 345 -10.77 -11.41 10.34
CA PHE A 345 -11.02 -12.13 9.09
C PHE A 345 -12.22 -11.53 8.33
N GLN A 346 -12.31 -11.77 7.04
CA GLN A 346 -13.28 -11.12 6.15
C GLN A 346 -14.74 -11.29 6.55
N THR A 347 -15.12 -12.40 7.18
CA THR A 347 -16.51 -12.66 7.63
C THR A 347 -16.80 -12.16 9.04
N TRP A 348 -15.83 -11.57 9.73
CA TRP A 348 -15.93 -11.16 11.13
C TRP A 348 -17.18 -10.34 11.46
N SER A 349 -17.40 -9.24 10.75
CA SER A 349 -18.55 -8.35 11.02
C SER A 349 -19.89 -9.05 10.78
N GLY A 350 -19.96 -9.87 9.70
CA GLY A 350 -21.17 -10.62 9.40
C GLY A 350 -21.48 -11.70 10.44
N GLU A 351 -20.47 -12.31 11.02
CA GLU A 351 -20.61 -13.29 12.10
C GLU A 351 -20.97 -12.60 13.42
N ALA A 352 -20.33 -11.49 13.76
CA ALA A 352 -20.61 -10.70 14.95
C ALA A 352 -22.05 -10.13 14.96
N ASP A 353 -22.53 -9.68 13.79
CA ASP A 353 -23.91 -9.18 13.61
C ASP A 353 -24.95 -10.29 13.50
N GLY A 354 -24.54 -11.57 13.50
CA GLY A 354 -25.44 -12.71 13.27
C GLY A 354 -26.01 -12.81 11.84
N LYS A 355 -25.52 -12.00 10.89
CA LYS A 355 -25.95 -12.02 9.47
C LYS A 355 -25.34 -13.16 8.69
N ARG A 356 -24.16 -13.62 9.09
CA ARG A 356 -23.44 -14.76 8.51
C ARG A 356 -23.00 -15.69 9.63
N PRO A 357 -23.76 -16.75 9.92
CA PRO A 357 -23.33 -17.73 10.91
C PRO A 357 -22.06 -18.45 10.42
N GLN A 358 -21.22 -18.84 11.35
CA GLN A 358 -20.15 -19.79 11.07
C GLN A 358 -20.80 -21.11 10.64
N LEU A 359 -20.59 -21.48 9.39
CA LEU A 359 -21.27 -22.66 8.81
C LEU A 359 -20.52 -23.97 9.07
N PHE A 360 -19.20 -23.89 9.32
CA PHE A 360 -18.32 -25.03 9.45
C PHE A 360 -17.39 -24.88 10.62
N TYR A 361 -17.09 -25.98 11.27
CA TYR A 361 -16.12 -26.10 12.34
C TYR A 361 -15.08 -27.12 11.92
N THR A 362 -13.80 -26.80 12.10
CA THR A 362 -12.68 -27.71 11.86
C THR A 362 -12.27 -28.37 13.16
N PHE A 363 -11.90 -29.64 13.08
CA PHE A 363 -11.28 -30.41 14.16
C PHE A 363 -10.18 -31.29 13.56
N ASP A 364 -9.41 -31.98 14.39
CA ASP A 364 -8.16 -32.64 13.95
C ASP A 364 -8.36 -33.60 12.76
N ASP A 365 -9.48 -34.31 12.70
CA ASP A 365 -9.77 -35.32 11.69
C ASP A 365 -10.84 -34.92 10.65
N GLY A 366 -11.28 -33.64 10.60
CA GLY A 366 -12.30 -33.31 9.62
C GLY A 366 -12.99 -31.95 9.76
N VAL A 367 -14.12 -31.82 9.07
CA VAL A 367 -14.95 -30.63 9.04
C VAL A 367 -16.39 -30.97 9.38
N MET A 368 -16.96 -30.29 10.34
CA MET A 368 -18.34 -30.45 10.78
C MET A 368 -19.17 -29.21 10.39
N CYS A 369 -20.36 -29.41 9.86
CA CYS A 369 -21.31 -28.33 9.58
C CYS A 369 -22.15 -27.96 10.82
N LEU A 370 -22.95 -26.89 10.71
CA LEU A 370 -23.85 -26.39 11.77
C LEU A 370 -24.77 -27.45 12.40
N ASN A 371 -25.13 -28.46 11.64
CA ASN A 371 -26.00 -29.54 12.12
C ASN A 371 -25.21 -30.78 12.60
N THR A 372 -23.97 -30.57 12.96
CA THR A 372 -23.06 -31.63 13.39
C THR A 372 -22.80 -32.74 12.36
N CYS A 373 -23.22 -32.54 11.10
CA CYS A 373 -22.84 -33.46 10.01
C CYS A 373 -21.36 -33.34 9.70
N ILE A 374 -20.69 -34.47 9.64
CA ILE A 374 -19.26 -34.54 9.23
C ILE A 374 -19.20 -34.48 7.71
N GLY A 375 -18.32 -33.66 7.16
CA GLY A 375 -18.06 -33.60 5.73
C GLY A 375 -17.03 -34.64 5.33
N GLU A 376 -17.35 -35.43 4.33
CA GLU A 376 -16.41 -36.36 3.70
C GLU A 376 -15.62 -35.64 2.61
N GLU A 377 -14.31 -35.88 2.53
CA GLU A 377 -13.48 -35.33 1.47
C GLU A 377 -13.90 -35.93 0.12
N ALA A 378 -14.11 -35.05 -0.86
CA ALA A 378 -14.55 -35.42 -2.21
C ALA A 378 -13.53 -34.92 -3.26
N PRO A 379 -13.36 -35.64 -4.37
CA PRO A 379 -12.47 -35.18 -5.44
C PRO A 379 -13.05 -33.95 -6.15
N PHE A 380 -12.15 -33.10 -6.66
CA PHE A 380 -12.55 -32.04 -7.60
C PHE A 380 -12.92 -32.64 -8.95
N ASP A 381 -13.92 -32.07 -9.59
CA ASP A 381 -14.42 -32.45 -10.91
C ASP A 381 -14.55 -31.24 -11.84
N TYR A 382 -15.07 -31.46 -13.07
CA TYR A 382 -15.29 -30.39 -14.05
C TYR A 382 -16.25 -29.28 -13.56
N SER A 383 -17.12 -29.59 -12.61
CA SER A 383 -18.10 -28.63 -12.08
C SER A 383 -17.55 -27.87 -10.86
N HIS A 384 -16.51 -28.39 -10.21
CA HIS A 384 -15.91 -27.83 -9.01
C HIS A 384 -14.39 -27.79 -9.17
N HIS A 385 -13.89 -26.72 -9.79
CA HIS A 385 -12.45 -26.47 -9.88
C HIS A 385 -11.94 -25.91 -8.56
N GLN A 386 -10.74 -26.37 -8.14
CA GLN A 386 -10.07 -25.83 -6.97
C GLN A 386 -9.82 -24.32 -7.13
N ARG A 387 -10.34 -23.53 -6.19
CA ARG A 387 -10.22 -22.06 -6.18
C ARG A 387 -9.12 -21.58 -5.24
N ASN A 388 -8.87 -22.36 -4.18
CA ASN A 388 -7.86 -22.06 -3.16
C ASN A 388 -6.70 -23.03 -3.29
N GLU A 389 -5.47 -22.56 -3.21
CA GLU A 389 -4.24 -23.35 -3.38
C GLU A 389 -4.19 -24.62 -2.49
N LYS A 390 -4.77 -24.54 -1.28
CA LYS A 390 -4.89 -25.65 -0.32
C LYS A 390 -6.33 -26.02 0.00
N GLY A 391 -7.26 -25.65 -0.88
CA GLY A 391 -8.68 -25.99 -0.71
C GLY A 391 -8.90 -27.48 -0.91
N LYS A 392 -9.66 -28.09 0.00
CA LYS A 392 -10.21 -29.43 -0.14
C LYS A 392 -11.72 -29.35 -0.29
N LEU A 393 -12.27 -30.20 -1.13
CA LEU A 393 -13.71 -30.27 -1.33
C LEU A 393 -14.33 -31.23 -0.31
N TYR A 394 -15.34 -30.77 0.42
CA TYR A 394 -16.07 -31.59 1.40
C TYR A 394 -17.51 -31.73 0.96
N LYS A 395 -18.03 -32.97 1.03
CA LYS A 395 -19.42 -33.32 0.75
C LYS A 395 -20.16 -33.57 2.06
N PHE A 396 -21.23 -32.81 2.27
CA PHE A 396 -22.14 -32.96 3.40
C PHE A 396 -23.44 -33.54 2.88
N ILE A 397 -23.95 -34.63 3.48
CA ILE A 397 -25.13 -35.39 3.02
C ILE A 397 -26.29 -35.15 3.98
N GLY A 398 -27.55 -35.40 3.54
CA GLY A 398 -28.77 -35.27 4.34
C GLY A 398 -29.23 -33.82 4.51
N CYS A 399 -28.86 -32.95 3.55
CA CYS A 399 -29.15 -31.51 3.63
C CYS A 399 -30.65 -31.18 3.49
N ASN A 400 -31.50 -32.03 2.89
CA ASN A 400 -32.91 -31.73 2.72
C ASN A 400 -33.70 -31.86 4.03
N ALA A 401 -33.32 -32.77 4.91
CA ALA A 401 -33.87 -32.92 6.26
C ALA A 401 -33.26 -31.98 7.30
N CYS A 402 -32.28 -31.14 6.92
CA CYS A 402 -31.54 -30.30 7.84
C CYS A 402 -32.28 -29.00 8.19
N ASN A 403 -32.46 -28.75 9.48
CA ASN A 403 -33.09 -27.51 9.99
C ASN A 403 -32.35 -26.23 9.60
N TYR A 404 -31.10 -26.31 9.18
CA TYR A 404 -30.24 -25.18 8.77
C TYR A 404 -30.11 -25.07 7.25
N ALA A 405 -30.78 -25.93 6.47
CA ALA A 405 -30.70 -25.96 5.01
C ALA A 405 -30.97 -24.59 4.37
N TYR A 406 -31.94 -23.83 4.90
CA TYR A 406 -32.30 -22.51 4.42
C TYR A 406 -31.13 -21.47 4.52
N ILE A 407 -30.26 -21.60 5.50
CA ILE A 407 -29.05 -20.78 5.64
C ILE A 407 -27.97 -21.30 4.70
N CYS A 408 -27.70 -22.61 4.80
CA CYS A 408 -26.60 -23.25 4.07
C CYS A 408 -26.80 -23.22 2.56
N LYS A 409 -28.04 -23.41 2.07
CA LYS A 409 -28.35 -23.45 0.64
C LYS A 409 -28.78 -22.11 0.05
N LYS A 410 -28.78 -21.01 0.82
CA LYS A 410 -29.30 -19.69 0.40
C LYS A 410 -28.77 -19.22 -0.95
N ASN A 411 -27.49 -19.43 -1.22
CA ASN A 411 -26.77 -18.95 -2.40
C ASN A 411 -26.51 -20.05 -3.45
N LEU A 412 -27.06 -21.25 -3.28
CA LEU A 412 -26.90 -22.32 -4.27
C LEU A 412 -27.89 -22.13 -5.42
N LYS A 413 -27.44 -22.38 -6.65
CA LYS A 413 -28.30 -22.38 -7.84
C LYS A 413 -29.33 -23.51 -7.79
N ASN A 414 -28.91 -24.71 -7.40
CA ASN A 414 -29.79 -25.85 -7.19
C ASN A 414 -29.94 -26.14 -5.68
N LYS A 415 -31.12 -25.90 -5.14
CA LYS A 415 -31.46 -26.07 -3.72
C LYS A 415 -32.03 -27.45 -3.36
N ASP A 416 -32.36 -28.25 -4.37
CA ASP A 416 -33.06 -29.52 -4.19
C ASP A 416 -32.15 -30.71 -3.91
N LEU A 417 -30.82 -30.50 -4.10
CA LEU A 417 -29.80 -31.52 -3.84
C LEU A 417 -29.78 -31.88 -2.35
N ASP A 418 -29.82 -33.19 -2.03
CA ASP A 418 -29.70 -33.65 -0.65
C ASP A 418 -28.27 -33.63 -0.10
N TYR A 419 -27.37 -33.01 -0.83
CA TYR A 419 -26.00 -32.82 -0.40
C TYR A 419 -25.54 -31.41 -0.67
N ARG A 420 -24.44 -30.99 -0.01
CA ARG A 420 -23.72 -29.77 -0.29
C ARG A 420 -22.24 -30.05 -0.46
N LEU A 421 -21.66 -29.53 -1.55
CA LEU A 421 -20.23 -29.47 -1.74
C LEU A 421 -19.71 -28.10 -1.28
N TYR A 422 -18.62 -28.11 -0.53
CA TYR A 422 -18.01 -26.89 -0.06
C TYR A 422 -16.47 -27.03 -0.05
N GLU A 423 -15.80 -26.09 -0.72
CA GLU A 423 -14.34 -26.01 -0.72
C GLU A 423 -13.87 -25.25 0.52
N LEU A 424 -13.08 -25.92 1.36
CA LEU A 424 -12.50 -25.36 2.57
C LEU A 424 -10.99 -25.52 2.57
N ASN A 425 -10.29 -24.50 3.03
CA ASN A 425 -8.92 -24.59 3.46
C ASN A 425 -8.93 -24.78 4.99
N THR A 426 -8.70 -26.00 5.45
CA THR A 426 -8.77 -26.37 6.88
C THR A 426 -7.71 -25.65 7.71
N ASP A 427 -6.50 -25.44 7.16
CA ASP A 427 -5.46 -24.67 7.84
C ASP A 427 -5.89 -23.20 8.06
N TYR A 428 -6.56 -22.60 7.06
CA TYR A 428 -7.10 -21.25 7.22
C TYR A 428 -8.22 -21.18 8.27
N GLU A 429 -9.11 -22.18 8.32
CA GLU A 429 -10.17 -22.20 9.33
C GLU A 429 -9.59 -22.32 10.75
N LEU A 430 -8.53 -23.12 10.95
CA LEU A 430 -7.81 -23.21 12.22
C LEU A 430 -7.15 -21.87 12.60
N LEU A 431 -6.51 -21.19 11.64
CA LEU A 431 -5.93 -19.88 11.85
C LEU A 431 -6.99 -18.83 12.18
N LYS A 432 -8.15 -18.88 11.54
CA LYS A 432 -9.30 -17.99 11.85
C LYS A 432 -9.83 -18.23 13.27
N GLU A 433 -9.91 -19.49 13.69
CA GLU A 433 -10.36 -19.83 15.03
C GLU A 433 -9.37 -19.33 16.10
N GLN A 434 -8.08 -19.43 15.85
CA GLN A 434 -7.06 -18.85 16.71
C GLN A 434 -7.18 -17.31 16.76
N ALA A 435 -7.31 -16.66 15.60
CA ALA A 435 -7.53 -15.21 15.53
C ALA A 435 -8.82 -14.81 16.26
N ARG A 436 -9.91 -15.60 16.15
CA ARG A 436 -11.16 -15.39 16.87
C ARG A 436 -10.94 -15.41 18.39
N LYS A 437 -10.21 -16.40 18.91
CA LYS A 437 -9.87 -16.50 20.33
C LYS A 437 -9.10 -15.27 20.80
N ASN A 438 -8.07 -14.87 20.04
CA ASN A 438 -7.28 -13.68 20.34
C ASN A 438 -8.14 -12.41 20.35
N LEU A 439 -8.93 -12.19 19.29
CA LEU A 439 -9.80 -11.01 19.15
C LEU A 439 -10.88 -10.91 20.23
N LEU A 440 -11.35 -12.02 20.77
CA LEU A 440 -12.35 -12.07 21.84
C LEU A 440 -11.74 -12.09 23.24
N SER A 441 -10.44 -12.24 23.38
CA SER A 441 -9.76 -12.13 24.67
C SER A 441 -9.89 -10.71 25.23
N PRO A 442 -9.77 -10.51 26.54
CA PRO A 442 -9.74 -9.18 27.15
C PRO A 442 -8.71 -8.25 26.50
N GLU A 443 -7.52 -8.76 26.24
CA GLU A 443 -6.44 -8.06 25.57
C GLU A 443 -6.81 -7.73 24.10
N GLY A 444 -7.34 -8.69 23.34
CA GLY A 444 -7.76 -8.45 21.97
C GLY A 444 -8.87 -7.43 21.82
N ILE A 445 -9.74 -7.28 22.81
CA ILE A 445 -10.75 -6.24 22.83
C ILE A 445 -10.09 -4.87 23.01
N GLU A 446 -9.14 -4.76 23.93
CA GLU A 446 -8.35 -3.53 24.14
C GLU A 446 -7.57 -3.14 22.88
N ILE A 447 -6.87 -4.11 22.26
CA ILE A 447 -6.14 -3.90 21.01
C ILE A 447 -7.06 -3.41 19.89
N ARG A 448 -8.24 -4.03 19.70
CA ARG A 448 -9.20 -3.62 18.65
C ARG A 448 -9.76 -2.23 18.84
N ILE A 449 -10.02 -1.81 20.09
CA ILE A 449 -10.50 -0.46 20.40
C ILE A 449 -9.38 0.55 20.14
N ASN A 450 -8.18 0.26 20.60
CA ASN A 450 -7.01 1.12 20.40
C ASN A 450 -6.65 1.26 18.92
N ARG A 451 -6.87 0.22 18.08
CA ARG A 451 -6.70 0.36 16.63
C ARG A 451 -7.52 1.52 16.07
N SER A 452 -8.83 1.56 16.36
CA SER A 452 -9.69 2.65 15.87
C SER A 452 -9.20 4.01 16.33
N ILE A 453 -8.83 4.14 17.61
CA ILE A 453 -8.37 5.42 18.18
C ILE A 453 -7.09 5.89 17.49
N GLN A 454 -6.11 5.01 17.31
CA GLN A 454 -4.78 5.38 16.84
C GLN A 454 -4.74 5.57 15.31
N VAL A 455 -5.33 4.67 14.55
CA VAL A 455 -5.25 4.70 13.09
C VAL A 455 -6.20 5.72 12.48
N GLU A 456 -7.46 5.75 12.92
CA GLU A 456 -8.42 6.73 12.41
C GLU A 456 -7.98 8.15 12.74
N GLY A 457 -7.48 8.38 13.98
CA GLY A 457 -6.88 9.66 14.38
C GLY A 457 -5.67 10.03 13.51
N THR A 458 -4.85 9.05 13.10
CA THR A 458 -3.69 9.29 12.23
C THR A 458 -4.11 9.74 10.83
N PHE A 459 -5.02 9.01 10.19
CA PHE A 459 -5.50 9.40 8.86
C PHE A 459 -6.37 10.65 8.86
N GLY A 460 -7.15 10.88 9.93
CA GLY A 460 -7.88 12.14 10.13
C GLY A 460 -6.92 13.35 10.16
N GLN A 461 -5.82 13.23 10.90
CA GLN A 461 -4.80 14.29 10.92
C GLN A 461 -4.15 14.48 9.54
N LEU A 462 -3.74 13.40 8.86
CA LEU A 462 -3.10 13.50 7.55
C LEU A 462 -4.03 14.09 6.49
N LYS A 463 -5.28 13.65 6.39
CA LYS A 463 -6.21 14.07 5.35
C LYS A 463 -6.91 15.39 5.68
N GLN A 464 -7.50 15.49 6.87
CA GLN A 464 -8.32 16.65 7.23
C GLN A 464 -7.48 17.81 7.73
N ASN A 465 -6.63 17.60 8.74
CA ASN A 465 -5.89 18.70 9.35
C ASN A 465 -4.74 19.20 8.46
N MET A 466 -4.06 18.28 7.73
CA MET A 466 -2.99 18.63 6.80
C MET A 466 -3.52 18.92 5.39
N ASN A 467 -4.82 18.76 5.15
CA ASN A 467 -5.47 18.91 3.84
C ASN A 467 -4.72 18.15 2.72
N TYR A 468 -4.23 16.94 3.08
CA TYR A 468 -3.39 16.13 2.20
C TYR A 468 -4.24 15.06 1.49
N GLU A 469 -5.08 15.51 0.56
CA GLU A 469 -5.96 14.65 -0.23
C GLU A 469 -5.35 14.28 -1.59
N ARG A 470 -4.33 15.02 -2.03
CA ARG A 470 -3.67 14.82 -3.32
C ARG A 470 -2.15 14.93 -3.21
N ILE A 471 -1.44 13.95 -3.77
CA ILE A 471 0.01 13.92 -3.87
C ILE A 471 0.49 15.03 -4.82
N ARG A 472 1.62 15.65 -4.52
CA ARG A 472 2.19 16.74 -5.34
C ARG A 472 3.29 16.25 -6.26
N ARG A 473 4.07 15.24 -5.85
CA ARG A 473 5.16 14.65 -6.62
C ARG A 473 4.65 13.55 -7.55
N ARG A 474 5.51 13.10 -8.48
CA ARG A 474 5.23 12.02 -9.43
C ARG A 474 6.35 11.01 -9.40
N GLY A 475 6.00 9.75 -9.69
CA GLY A 475 6.90 8.60 -9.60
C GLY A 475 6.99 8.05 -8.18
N LEU A 476 6.97 6.71 -8.06
CA LEU A 476 6.82 5.99 -6.80
C LEU A 476 7.84 6.43 -5.74
N GLU A 477 9.11 6.55 -6.10
CA GLU A 477 10.19 6.90 -5.19
C GLU A 477 10.01 8.32 -4.59
N LYS A 478 9.67 9.30 -5.44
CA LYS A 478 9.45 10.69 -5.00
C LYS A 478 8.14 10.83 -4.22
N VAL A 479 7.14 10.06 -4.58
CA VAL A 479 5.88 9.97 -3.83
C VAL A 479 6.13 9.37 -2.46
N SER A 480 6.91 8.28 -2.38
CA SER A 480 7.30 7.67 -1.11
C SER A 480 8.04 8.65 -0.20
N CYS A 481 8.95 9.46 -0.75
CA CYS A 481 9.64 10.49 0.01
C CYS A 481 8.70 11.61 0.51
N GLU A 482 7.72 12.02 -0.29
CA GLU A 482 6.71 12.99 0.14
C GLU A 482 5.84 12.44 1.27
N ILE A 483 5.40 11.19 1.17
CA ILE A 483 4.64 10.50 2.23
C ILE A 483 5.50 10.32 3.49
N MET A 484 6.78 9.98 3.33
CA MET A 484 7.73 9.91 4.43
C MET A 484 7.77 11.24 5.21
N LEU A 485 7.94 12.36 4.52
CA LEU A 485 7.98 13.68 5.15
C LEU A 485 6.67 14.02 5.87
N MET A 486 5.52 13.62 5.31
CA MET A 486 4.21 13.78 5.96
C MET A 486 4.12 12.93 7.25
N CYS A 487 4.52 11.67 7.18
CA CYS A 487 4.51 10.75 8.33
C CYS A 487 5.49 11.21 9.42
N LEU A 488 6.70 11.61 9.03
CA LEU A 488 7.70 12.13 9.95
C LEU A 488 7.26 13.46 10.57
N GLY A 489 6.71 14.37 9.77
CA GLY A 489 6.16 15.63 10.26
C GLY A 489 5.07 15.41 11.32
N ARG A 490 4.20 14.41 11.11
CA ARG A 490 3.21 14.00 12.12
C ARG A 490 3.87 13.47 13.39
N ASN A 491 4.91 12.65 13.27
CA ASN A 491 5.64 12.15 14.44
C ASN A 491 6.32 13.28 15.22
N ILE A 492 6.90 14.26 14.54
CA ILE A 492 7.47 15.47 15.17
C ILE A 492 6.38 16.31 15.85
N ARG A 493 5.19 16.41 15.25
CA ARG A 493 4.07 17.08 15.93
C ARG A 493 3.66 16.34 17.20
N LYS A 494 3.64 15.01 17.18
CA LYS A 494 3.41 14.21 18.40
C LYS A 494 4.52 14.43 19.43
N LEU A 495 5.78 14.53 19.00
CA LEU A 495 6.92 14.89 19.87
C LEU A 495 6.64 16.22 20.59
N PHE A 496 6.18 17.27 19.90
CA PHE A 496 5.85 18.54 20.56
C PHE A 496 4.73 18.41 21.59
N VAL A 497 3.77 17.52 21.37
CA VAL A 497 2.75 17.20 22.40
C VAL A 497 3.38 16.48 23.58
N LEU A 498 4.27 15.51 23.35
CA LEU A 498 4.95 14.77 24.42
C LEU A 498 5.85 15.68 25.27
N LEU A 499 6.45 16.70 24.65
CA LEU A 499 7.29 17.69 25.35
C LEU A 499 6.49 18.66 26.24
N ASN A 500 5.21 18.87 25.96
CA ASN A 500 4.34 19.77 26.75
C ASN A 500 3.64 19.07 27.92
N ASP A 501 3.51 17.74 27.86
CA ASP A 501 2.81 16.95 28.89
C ASP A 501 3.83 16.26 29.80
N ASP A 502 4.05 16.80 31.01
CA ASP A 502 4.85 16.17 32.07
C ASP A 502 4.27 14.81 32.54
N LYS A 503 3.04 14.51 32.12
CA LYS A 503 2.37 13.22 32.28
C LYS A 503 1.92 12.73 30.93
N ILE A 504 2.70 11.83 30.33
CA ILE A 504 2.25 11.03 29.20
C ILE A 504 1.00 10.27 29.66
N LYS A 505 -0.15 10.90 29.56
CA LYS A 505 -1.41 10.17 29.60
C LYS A 505 -1.41 9.36 28.30
N SER A 506 -1.12 8.05 28.44
CA SER A 506 -1.45 7.12 27.37
C SER A 506 -2.95 7.32 27.12
N ASN A 507 -3.29 8.07 26.06
CA ASN A 507 -4.69 8.26 25.64
C ASN A 507 -5.27 6.94 25.08
N TYR A 508 -4.77 5.81 25.61
CA TYR A 508 -5.22 4.49 25.22
C TYR A 508 -6.39 4.08 26.10
N TRP A 509 -7.39 3.53 25.46
CA TRP A 509 -8.47 2.88 26.19
C TRP A 509 -7.89 1.67 26.94
N LYS A 510 -8.10 1.65 28.27
CA LYS A 510 -7.83 0.49 29.09
C LYS A 510 -9.15 -0.15 29.46
N LYS A 511 -9.18 -1.48 29.40
CA LYS A 511 -10.37 -2.25 29.78
C LYS A 511 -10.76 -1.91 31.23
N PRO A 512 -12.03 -1.52 31.49
CA PRO A 512 -12.51 -1.38 32.87
C PRO A 512 -12.44 -2.71 33.62
N ASN A 513 -12.00 -2.68 34.88
CA ASN A 513 -11.84 -3.90 35.70
C ASN A 513 -13.14 -4.67 35.88
N ASN A 514 -14.30 -4.03 35.75
CA ASN A 514 -15.64 -4.57 35.96
C ASN A 514 -16.35 -4.98 34.66
N LEU A 515 -15.64 -5.07 33.53
CA LEU A 515 -16.27 -5.47 32.27
C LEU A 515 -16.50 -6.99 32.28
N GLU A 516 -17.77 -7.40 32.37
CA GLU A 516 -18.17 -8.80 32.37
C GLU A 516 -17.91 -9.45 31.01
N ARG A 517 -17.30 -10.64 31.00
CA ARG A 517 -16.97 -11.42 29.78
C ARG A 517 -18.18 -11.67 28.87
N GLU A 518 -19.38 -11.81 29.44
CA GLU A 518 -20.59 -12.13 28.68
C GLU A 518 -21.06 -11.03 27.72
N LYS A 519 -20.73 -9.76 28.00
CA LYS A 519 -21.08 -8.63 27.11
C LYS A 519 -20.16 -8.51 25.89
N LEU A 520 -19.07 -9.25 25.88
CA LEU A 520 -18.01 -9.18 24.86
C LEU A 520 -17.99 -10.39 23.94
N ALA A 521 -18.74 -11.43 24.24
CA ALA A 521 -18.92 -12.58 23.37
C ALA A 521 -19.77 -12.21 22.14
N PHE A 522 -19.54 -12.89 21.02
CA PHE A 522 -20.49 -12.82 19.90
C PHE A 522 -21.89 -13.14 20.41
N PRO A 523 -22.91 -12.37 20.05
CA PRO A 523 -24.28 -12.67 20.46
C PRO A 523 -24.61 -14.10 20.03
N LYS A 524 -25.04 -14.94 20.98
CA LYS A 524 -25.56 -16.28 20.66
C LYS A 524 -26.59 -16.11 19.56
N GLN A 525 -26.37 -16.76 18.44
CA GLN A 525 -27.21 -16.61 17.25
C GLN A 525 -28.67 -16.87 17.64
N LYS A 526 -29.49 -15.81 17.64
CA LYS A 526 -30.96 -15.96 17.66
C LYS A 526 -31.38 -16.44 16.27
N ILE A 527 -31.30 -17.75 16.07
CA ILE A 527 -31.88 -18.38 14.90
C ILE A 527 -33.39 -18.20 15.02
N LYS A 528 -33.93 -17.22 14.27
CA LYS A 528 -35.36 -17.06 14.17
C LYS A 528 -35.91 -18.32 13.52
N LYS A 529 -36.50 -19.23 14.32
CA LYS A 529 -37.33 -20.31 13.80
C LYS A 529 -38.42 -19.65 12.96
N LYS A 530 -38.42 -19.84 11.64
CA LYS A 530 -39.61 -19.56 10.84
C LYS A 530 -40.72 -20.41 11.43
N LYS A 531 -41.77 -19.77 11.93
CA LYS A 531 -43.03 -20.48 12.20
C LYS A 531 -43.43 -21.15 10.89
N ALA A 532 -43.55 -22.46 10.91
CA ALA A 532 -44.23 -23.18 9.85
C ALA A 532 -45.65 -22.60 9.75
N VAL A 533 -46.01 -22.10 8.58
CA VAL A 533 -47.39 -21.79 8.20
C VAL A 533 -47.94 -23.04 7.54
#